data_ed6cb4a15b0385d2a330dd418ef006c5
#
_entry.id   ed6cb4a15b0385d2a330dd418ef006c5
#
_cell.length_a   1.000
_cell.length_b   1.000
_cell.length_c   1.000
_cell.angle_alpha   90.00
_cell.angle_beta   90.00
_cell.angle_gamma   90.00
#
_symmetry.space_group_name_H-M   'P 1'
#
loop_
_entity.id
_entity.type
_entity.pdbx_description
1 polymer ?
#
loop_
_entity_poly.entity_id
_entity_poly.type
_entity_poly.pdbx_seq_one_letter_code
_entity_poly.pdbx_strand_id
1 'polypeptide(L)'
;MIPLEDARAHVLSALPAPTVTTVRPADALGLVLASDVRSPSIVPPFDNSAMDGYAVRHEDLAVIPCVLPVAEDVAAGHTARGVLEPGSAIKIMTGAPLPPGADTVIKVEDTVPGEGSVEIMERPEPGTAVRRAGGDVAEDDLVFSSGDVVTARHVGVLAAIGVSEIPVYRRVRVAVVSTGDEVMSPDAADLAPGRIRDSNRPL
;
A
#
# COMPACT_ATOMS: atom_id res chain seq x y z
N MET A 1 -12.75 15.23 -48.42
CA MET A 1 -12.84 15.20 -46.93
C MET A 1 -12.72 13.75 -46.55
N ILE A 2 -11.79 13.38 -45.68
CA ILE A 2 -11.67 12.00 -45.21
C ILE A 2 -12.62 11.75 -44.02
N PRO A 3 -13.18 10.56 -43.85
CA PRO A 3 -13.99 10.18 -42.69
C PRO A 3 -13.18 10.34 -41.38
N LEU A 4 -13.88 10.63 -40.28
CA LEU A 4 -13.23 10.82 -38.98
C LEU A 4 -12.42 9.60 -38.53
N GLU A 5 -12.99 8.40 -38.74
CA GLU A 5 -12.32 7.15 -38.34
C GLU A 5 -11.03 6.91 -39.13
N ASP A 6 -11.01 7.24 -40.43
CA ASP A 6 -9.81 7.13 -41.24
C ASP A 6 -8.73 8.13 -40.78
N ALA A 7 -9.14 9.37 -40.47
CA ALA A 7 -8.23 10.38 -39.93
C ALA A 7 -7.63 9.93 -38.60
N ARG A 8 -8.47 9.39 -37.70
CA ARG A 8 -8.03 8.84 -36.40
C ARG A 8 -7.06 7.68 -36.59
N ALA A 9 -7.39 6.72 -37.44
CA ALA A 9 -6.52 5.58 -37.73
C ALA A 9 -5.16 6.03 -38.28
N HIS A 10 -5.16 7.02 -39.18
CA HIS A 10 -3.94 7.58 -39.74
C HIS A 10 -3.06 8.23 -38.67
N VAL A 11 -3.65 9.05 -37.77
CA VAL A 11 -2.91 9.69 -36.68
C VAL A 11 -2.34 8.64 -35.73
N LEU A 12 -3.16 7.64 -35.32
CA LEU A 12 -2.69 6.60 -34.40
C LEU A 12 -1.57 5.74 -35.00
N SER A 13 -1.62 5.45 -36.31
CA SER A 13 -0.58 4.68 -36.99
C SER A 13 0.76 5.42 -37.09
N ALA A 14 0.75 6.74 -37.02
CA ALA A 14 1.95 7.59 -37.09
C ALA A 14 2.58 7.87 -35.72
N LEU A 15 1.96 7.44 -34.62
CA LEU A 15 2.50 7.64 -33.29
C LEU A 15 3.75 6.75 -33.06
N PRO A 16 4.81 7.31 -32.47
CA PRO A 16 5.97 6.50 -32.10
C PRO A 16 5.59 5.50 -30.99
N ALA A 17 6.30 4.39 -30.92
CA ALA A 17 6.16 3.44 -29.83
C ALA A 17 6.39 4.13 -28.47
N PRO A 18 5.62 3.79 -27.42
CA PRO A 18 5.83 4.34 -26.10
C PRO A 18 7.24 4.05 -25.58
N THR A 19 7.90 5.06 -25.01
CA THR A 19 9.24 4.91 -24.43
C THR A 19 9.11 4.57 -22.94
N VAL A 20 9.78 3.50 -22.53
CA VAL A 20 9.84 3.08 -21.12
C VAL A 20 10.97 3.84 -20.40
N THR A 21 10.76 4.18 -19.17
CA THR A 21 11.74 4.72 -18.22
C THR A 21 11.48 4.16 -16.83
N THR A 22 12.54 4.09 -16.02
CA THR A 22 12.45 3.66 -14.63
C THR A 22 12.44 4.87 -13.72
N VAL A 23 11.50 4.92 -12.80
CA VAL A 23 11.34 6.04 -11.84
C VAL A 23 10.96 5.51 -10.45
N ARG A 24 11.17 6.34 -9.44
CA ARG A 24 10.69 6.03 -8.09
C ARG A 24 9.14 6.08 -8.07
N PRO A 25 8.46 5.27 -7.24
CA PRO A 25 7.00 5.26 -7.14
C PRO A 25 6.39 6.66 -6.94
N ALA A 26 7.00 7.49 -6.11
CA ALA A 26 6.51 8.86 -5.85
C ALA A 26 6.53 9.76 -7.09
N ASP A 27 7.47 9.54 -8.01
CA ASP A 27 7.62 10.32 -9.25
C ASP A 27 6.75 9.75 -10.40
N ALA A 28 6.10 8.61 -10.16
CA ALA A 28 5.30 7.90 -11.15
C ALA A 28 3.82 8.29 -11.17
N LEU A 29 3.35 9.14 -10.27
CA LEU A 29 1.93 9.51 -10.18
C LEU A 29 1.35 9.96 -11.53
N GLY A 30 0.27 9.27 -11.96
CA GLY A 30 -0.40 9.51 -13.24
C GLY A 30 0.35 9.00 -14.46
N LEU A 31 1.48 8.30 -14.29
CA LEU A 31 2.13 7.52 -15.35
C LEU A 31 1.51 6.12 -15.43
N VAL A 32 1.78 5.42 -16.51
CA VAL A 32 1.26 4.08 -16.78
C VAL A 32 2.40 3.06 -16.60
N LEU A 33 2.15 1.98 -15.89
CA LEU A 33 3.09 0.87 -15.71
C LEU A 33 3.43 0.23 -17.05
N ALA A 34 4.71 0.04 -17.32
CA ALA A 34 5.21 -0.60 -18.54
C ALA A 34 5.36 -2.12 -18.40
N SER A 35 5.35 -2.65 -17.20
CA SER A 35 5.37 -4.09 -16.92
C SER A 35 4.61 -4.40 -15.63
N ASP A 36 4.31 -5.68 -15.45
CA ASP A 36 3.77 -6.20 -14.20
C ASP A 36 4.73 -5.94 -13.04
N VAL A 37 4.17 -5.69 -11.86
CA VAL A 37 4.90 -5.55 -10.60
C VAL A 37 4.52 -6.71 -9.70
N ARG A 38 5.52 -7.52 -9.35
CA ARG A 38 5.40 -8.61 -8.39
C ARG A 38 6.05 -8.21 -7.07
N SER A 39 5.54 -8.76 -5.97
CA SER A 39 6.08 -8.47 -4.65
C SER A 39 7.42 -9.17 -4.44
N PRO A 40 8.51 -8.44 -4.11
CA PRO A 40 9.79 -9.04 -3.76
C PRO A 40 9.84 -9.55 -2.31
N SER A 41 8.79 -9.33 -1.53
CA SER A 41 8.74 -9.67 -0.11
C SER A 41 7.31 -9.92 0.36
N ILE A 42 7.18 -10.58 1.51
CA ILE A 42 5.88 -10.83 2.15
C ILE A 42 5.42 -9.63 2.98
N VAL A 43 4.09 -9.44 3.09
CA VAL A 43 3.48 -8.43 3.98
C VAL A 43 2.36 -9.09 4.79
N PRO A 44 2.38 -8.99 6.12
CA PRO A 44 3.47 -8.48 6.96
C PRO A 44 4.68 -9.41 6.93
N PRO A 45 5.89 -8.92 7.30
CA PRO A 45 7.13 -9.71 7.20
C PRO A 45 7.28 -10.78 8.31
N PHE A 46 6.46 -10.75 9.34
CA PHE A 46 6.43 -11.70 10.46
C PHE A 46 5.02 -11.77 11.05
N ASP A 47 4.72 -12.85 11.77
CA ASP A 47 3.51 -12.95 12.60
C ASP A 47 3.51 -11.83 13.63
N ASN A 48 2.43 -11.06 13.72
CA ASN A 48 2.34 -9.91 14.62
C ASN A 48 0.96 -9.77 15.24
N SER A 49 0.88 -8.98 16.32
CA SER A 49 -0.39 -8.70 16.95
C SER A 49 -1.24 -7.72 16.14
N ALA A 50 -2.51 -8.07 15.93
CA ALA A 50 -3.50 -7.18 15.35
C ALA A 50 -4.08 -6.16 16.35
N MET A 51 -3.89 -6.38 17.65
CA MET A 51 -4.49 -5.60 18.76
C MET A 51 -3.47 -5.35 19.86
N ASP A 52 -3.72 -4.35 20.67
CA ASP A 52 -3.04 -4.20 21.97
C ASP A 52 -3.61 -5.25 22.94
N GLY A 53 -2.73 -5.99 23.62
CA GLY A 53 -3.21 -7.09 24.45
C GLY A 53 -2.12 -7.90 25.10
N TYR A 54 -2.41 -9.19 25.26
CA TYR A 54 -1.52 -10.16 25.87
C TYR A 54 -1.37 -11.38 24.96
N ALA A 55 -0.14 -11.64 24.53
CA ALA A 55 0.21 -12.85 23.81
C ALA A 55 0.28 -14.02 24.79
N VAL A 56 -0.42 -15.09 24.47
CA VAL A 56 -0.60 -16.29 25.31
C VAL A 56 -0.50 -17.55 24.47
N ARG A 57 -0.37 -18.70 25.13
CA ARG A 57 -0.61 -20.01 24.53
C ARG A 57 -2.11 -20.32 24.72
N HIS A 58 -2.83 -20.57 23.66
CA HIS A 58 -4.26 -20.86 23.74
C HIS A 58 -4.60 -22.04 24.68
N GLU A 59 -3.69 -23.02 24.79
CA GLU A 59 -3.87 -24.17 25.67
C GLU A 59 -3.89 -23.80 27.16
N ASP A 60 -3.23 -22.69 27.56
CA ASP A 60 -3.21 -22.21 28.95
C ASP A 60 -4.56 -21.59 29.36
N LEU A 61 -5.47 -21.37 28.42
CA LEU A 61 -6.80 -20.82 28.62
C LEU A 61 -7.89 -21.91 28.79
N ALA A 62 -7.52 -23.11 29.21
CA ALA A 62 -8.48 -24.22 29.35
C ALA A 62 -9.60 -23.93 30.36
N VAL A 63 -9.33 -23.09 31.36
CA VAL A 63 -10.29 -22.65 32.39
C VAL A 63 -10.30 -21.12 32.42
N ILE A 64 -11.48 -20.52 32.32
CA ILE A 64 -11.68 -19.07 32.36
C ILE A 64 -12.67 -18.74 33.51
N PRO A 65 -12.44 -17.63 34.26
CA PRO A 65 -11.29 -16.74 34.17
C PRO A 65 -10.01 -17.38 34.70
N CYS A 66 -8.84 -16.94 34.15
CA CYS A 66 -7.53 -17.38 34.63
C CYS A 66 -6.57 -16.20 34.80
N VAL A 67 -5.67 -16.33 35.80
CA VAL A 67 -4.64 -15.31 36.07
C VAL A 67 -3.30 -15.83 35.58
N LEU A 68 -2.64 -15.08 34.72
CA LEU A 68 -1.33 -15.39 34.18
C LEU A 68 -0.32 -14.32 34.61
N PRO A 69 0.89 -14.71 35.07
CA PRO A 69 1.99 -13.76 35.28
C PRO A 69 2.40 -13.13 33.94
N VAL A 70 2.65 -11.83 33.94
CA VAL A 70 3.14 -11.08 32.77
C VAL A 70 4.67 -11.06 32.82
N ALA A 71 5.29 -11.81 31.92
CA ALA A 71 6.74 -12.00 31.90
C ALA A 71 7.49 -10.80 31.30
N GLU A 72 6.88 -10.13 30.30
CA GLU A 72 7.52 -9.04 29.54
C GLU A 72 6.45 -8.10 28.93
N ASP A 73 6.87 -6.90 28.52
CA ASP A 73 6.09 -5.94 27.74
C ASP A 73 6.83 -5.68 26.41
N VAL A 74 6.21 -6.00 25.29
CA VAL A 74 6.79 -5.90 23.95
C VAL A 74 6.06 -4.84 23.12
N ALA A 75 6.73 -3.71 22.94
CA ALA A 75 6.25 -2.63 22.09
C ALA A 75 6.52 -2.91 20.59
N ALA A 76 5.78 -2.22 19.71
CA ALA A 76 6.07 -2.24 18.27
C ALA A 76 7.52 -1.82 17.98
N GLY A 77 8.18 -2.54 17.07
CA GLY A 77 9.60 -2.34 16.75
C GLY A 77 10.57 -3.06 17.69
N HIS A 78 10.07 -3.78 18.69
CA HIS A 78 10.86 -4.63 19.56
C HIS A 78 10.42 -6.09 19.43
N THR A 79 11.27 -7.01 19.90
CA THR A 79 10.99 -8.45 19.95
C THR A 79 11.09 -8.95 21.38
N ALA A 80 10.33 -9.99 21.72
CA ALA A 80 10.47 -10.65 23.01
C ALA A 80 11.89 -11.21 23.18
N ARG A 81 12.40 -11.21 24.43
CA ARG A 81 13.75 -11.67 24.77
C ARG A 81 13.88 -13.19 24.76
N GLY A 82 12.77 -13.89 24.83
CA GLY A 82 12.75 -15.34 24.91
C GLY A 82 11.47 -15.96 24.39
N VAL A 83 11.33 -17.25 24.66
CA VAL A 83 10.11 -18.03 24.36
C VAL A 83 9.11 -17.79 25.48
N LEU A 84 7.83 -17.64 25.14
CA LEU A 84 6.75 -17.58 26.13
C LEU A 84 6.63 -18.91 26.86
N GLU A 85 6.86 -18.88 28.18
CA GLU A 85 6.73 -20.05 29.03
C GLU A 85 5.27 -20.46 29.26
N PRO A 86 4.98 -21.75 29.39
CA PRO A 86 3.65 -22.23 29.76
C PRO A 86 3.08 -21.55 31.00
N GLY A 87 1.80 -21.21 30.97
CA GLY A 87 1.10 -20.59 32.10
C GLY A 87 1.52 -19.12 32.34
N SER A 88 2.09 -18.43 31.34
CA SER A 88 2.44 -17.02 31.42
C SER A 88 1.87 -16.24 30.23
N ALA A 89 1.95 -14.92 30.31
CA ALA A 89 1.55 -13.98 29.25
C ALA A 89 2.68 -12.98 28.97
N ILE A 90 2.72 -12.47 27.75
CA ILE A 90 3.56 -11.32 27.38
C ILE A 90 2.62 -10.21 26.91
N LYS A 91 2.74 -9.03 27.54
CA LYS A 91 2.00 -7.86 27.08
C LYS A 91 2.57 -7.42 25.72
N ILE A 92 1.69 -7.19 24.74
CA ILE A 92 2.07 -6.91 23.37
C ILE A 92 1.24 -5.77 22.78
N MET A 93 1.89 -4.92 21.99
CA MET A 93 1.23 -3.84 21.27
C MET A 93 0.95 -4.21 19.83
N THR A 94 -0.06 -3.59 19.23
CA THR A 94 -0.41 -3.74 17.82
C THR A 94 0.81 -3.58 16.92
N GLY A 95 1.02 -4.52 16.00
CA GLY A 95 2.14 -4.56 15.07
C GLY A 95 3.44 -5.10 15.66
N ALA A 96 3.53 -5.38 16.96
CA ALA A 96 4.70 -6.04 17.54
C ALA A 96 4.76 -7.52 17.10
N PRO A 97 5.97 -8.08 16.87
CA PRO A 97 6.14 -9.48 16.53
C PRO A 97 5.56 -10.40 17.61
N LEU A 98 4.82 -11.43 17.18
CA LEU A 98 4.31 -12.43 18.10
C LEU A 98 5.48 -13.17 18.77
N PRO A 99 5.53 -13.23 20.12
CA PRO A 99 6.59 -13.94 20.83
C PRO A 99 6.62 -15.43 20.44
N PRO A 100 7.81 -16.03 20.30
CA PRO A 100 7.91 -17.47 20.13
C PRO A 100 7.19 -18.21 21.26
N GLY A 101 6.42 -19.24 20.93
CA GLY A 101 5.60 -20.00 21.89
C GLY A 101 4.18 -19.45 22.08
N ALA A 102 3.90 -18.21 21.74
CA ALA A 102 2.55 -17.68 21.70
C ALA A 102 1.86 -18.05 20.38
N ASP A 103 0.56 -18.26 20.44
CA ASP A 103 -0.27 -18.56 19.26
C ASP A 103 -1.55 -17.70 19.19
N THR A 104 -1.88 -16.98 20.25
CA THR A 104 -3.13 -16.22 20.42
C THR A 104 -2.83 -14.90 21.13
N VAL A 105 -3.57 -13.83 20.79
CA VAL A 105 -3.52 -12.56 21.51
C VAL A 105 -4.92 -12.27 22.09
N ILE A 106 -4.95 -11.98 23.38
CA ILE A 106 -6.14 -11.52 24.11
C ILE A 106 -6.11 -10.00 24.13
N LYS A 107 -7.11 -9.34 23.60
CA LYS A 107 -7.18 -7.88 23.59
C LYS A 107 -7.34 -7.33 25.01
N VAL A 108 -6.84 -6.13 25.26
CA VAL A 108 -6.88 -5.51 26.61
C VAL A 108 -8.29 -5.42 27.18
N GLU A 109 -9.31 -5.26 26.33
CA GLU A 109 -10.71 -5.13 26.72
C GLU A 109 -11.29 -6.40 27.35
N ASP A 110 -10.71 -7.56 27.06
CA ASP A 110 -11.14 -8.86 27.59
C ASP A 110 -10.26 -9.32 28.77
N THR A 111 -9.55 -8.37 29.40
CA THR A 111 -8.61 -8.65 30.50
C THR A 111 -8.78 -7.68 31.66
N VAL A 112 -8.32 -8.10 32.84
CA VAL A 112 -8.17 -7.24 34.02
C VAL A 112 -6.70 -7.22 34.41
N PRO A 113 -5.98 -6.07 34.27
CA PRO A 113 -4.58 -5.98 34.63
C PRO A 113 -4.39 -6.02 36.16
N GLY A 114 -3.38 -6.77 36.63
CA GLY A 114 -2.91 -6.85 38.00
C GLY A 114 -1.47 -6.39 38.14
N GLU A 115 -0.91 -6.45 39.34
CA GLU A 115 0.50 -6.17 39.58
C GLU A 115 1.34 -7.36 39.12
N GLY A 116 2.05 -7.20 37.96
CA GLY A 116 2.86 -8.27 37.36
C GLY A 116 2.04 -9.47 36.83
N SER A 117 0.73 -9.31 36.63
CA SER A 117 -0.18 -10.35 36.18
C SER A 117 -1.32 -9.79 35.36
N VAL A 118 -2.04 -10.66 34.67
CA VAL A 118 -3.28 -10.33 33.95
C VAL A 118 -4.31 -11.42 34.19
N GLU A 119 -5.54 -11.03 34.47
CA GLU A 119 -6.67 -11.95 34.50
C GLU A 119 -7.34 -11.94 33.14
N ILE A 120 -7.42 -13.11 32.50
CA ILE A 120 -8.07 -13.33 31.21
C ILE A 120 -9.53 -13.71 31.46
N MET A 121 -10.45 -12.94 30.88
CA MET A 121 -11.88 -13.08 31.10
C MET A 121 -12.60 -13.92 30.04
N GLU A 122 -11.99 -14.02 28.83
CA GLU A 122 -12.58 -14.71 27.70
C GLU A 122 -11.57 -15.65 27.04
N ARG A 123 -12.04 -16.76 26.51
CA ARG A 123 -11.25 -17.71 25.70
C ARG A 123 -11.68 -17.58 24.25
N PRO A 124 -10.94 -16.86 23.41
CA PRO A 124 -11.21 -16.78 21.98
C PRO A 124 -10.79 -18.07 21.24
N GLU A 125 -11.08 -18.14 19.95
CA GLU A 125 -10.54 -19.19 19.09
C GLU A 125 -9.00 -19.09 18.98
N PRO A 126 -8.31 -20.23 18.79
CA PRO A 126 -6.86 -20.25 18.55
C PRO A 126 -6.47 -19.34 17.38
N GLY A 127 -5.39 -18.59 17.52
CA GLY A 127 -4.92 -17.67 16.49
C GLY A 127 -5.64 -16.32 16.43
N THR A 128 -6.59 -16.07 17.32
CA THR A 128 -7.30 -14.77 17.40
C THR A 128 -6.29 -13.63 17.58
N ALA A 129 -6.55 -12.52 16.88
CA ALA A 129 -5.78 -11.29 16.87
C ALA A 129 -4.29 -11.47 16.47
N VAL A 130 -3.96 -12.54 15.75
CA VAL A 130 -2.65 -12.75 15.14
C VAL A 130 -2.75 -12.53 13.63
N ARG A 131 -1.96 -11.58 13.11
CA ARG A 131 -1.75 -11.39 11.66
C ARG A 131 -0.57 -12.26 11.23
N ARG A 132 -0.82 -13.17 10.31
CA ARG A 132 0.20 -14.09 9.82
C ARG A 132 1.16 -13.42 8.83
N ALA A 133 2.42 -13.82 8.89
CA ALA A 133 3.41 -13.46 7.89
C ALA A 133 2.90 -13.77 6.47
N GLY A 134 3.01 -12.80 5.55
CA GLY A 134 2.53 -12.97 4.18
C GLY A 134 1.00 -13.01 4.03
N GLY A 135 0.23 -12.74 5.10
CA GLY A 135 -1.23 -12.82 5.04
C GLY A 135 -1.90 -11.77 4.15
N ASP A 136 -1.25 -10.63 3.90
CA ASP A 136 -1.76 -9.57 3.03
C ASP A 136 -1.19 -9.70 1.60
N VAL A 137 0.12 -9.98 1.49
CA VAL A 137 0.84 -10.14 0.21
C VAL A 137 1.90 -11.24 0.39
N ALA A 138 1.88 -12.25 -0.49
CA ALA A 138 2.91 -13.26 -0.55
C ALA A 138 4.08 -12.83 -1.45
N GLU A 139 5.23 -13.45 -1.29
CA GLU A 139 6.35 -13.28 -2.22
C GLU A 139 5.94 -13.75 -3.62
N ASP A 140 6.33 -13.00 -4.65
CA ASP A 140 5.98 -13.19 -6.06
C ASP A 140 4.49 -12.99 -6.42
N ASP A 141 3.65 -12.53 -5.50
CA ASP A 141 2.28 -12.14 -5.84
C ASP A 141 2.27 -11.02 -6.90
N LEU A 142 1.39 -11.15 -7.89
CA LEU A 142 1.12 -10.07 -8.84
C LEU A 142 0.34 -8.96 -8.15
N VAL A 143 1.03 -7.83 -7.87
CA VAL A 143 0.44 -6.71 -7.14
C VAL A 143 -0.20 -5.69 -8.06
N PHE A 144 0.45 -5.38 -9.19
CA PHE A 144 -0.06 -4.47 -10.23
C PHE A 144 0.28 -5.00 -11.61
N SER A 145 -0.60 -4.70 -12.58
CA SER A 145 -0.43 -5.14 -13.97
C SER A 145 0.15 -4.04 -14.86
N SER A 146 0.84 -4.46 -15.89
CA SER A 146 1.20 -3.57 -17.00
C SER A 146 -0.04 -2.88 -17.56
N GLY A 147 0.04 -1.57 -17.78
CA GLY A 147 -1.08 -0.75 -18.23
C GLY A 147 -1.85 -0.04 -17.11
N ASP A 148 -1.61 -0.38 -15.84
CA ASP A 148 -2.25 0.32 -14.72
C ASP A 148 -1.71 1.75 -14.61
N VAL A 149 -2.60 2.69 -14.29
CA VAL A 149 -2.23 4.08 -13.98
C VAL A 149 -1.80 4.17 -12.53
N VAL A 150 -0.59 4.63 -12.27
CA VAL A 150 -0.05 4.78 -10.92
C VAL A 150 -0.79 5.87 -10.16
N THR A 151 -1.41 5.48 -9.05
CA THR A 151 -2.14 6.35 -8.11
C THR A 151 -1.41 6.42 -6.77
N ALA A 152 -1.87 7.29 -5.86
CA ALA A 152 -1.33 7.36 -4.49
C ALA A 152 -1.42 6.02 -3.74
N ARG A 153 -2.45 5.20 -4.00
CA ARG A 153 -2.59 3.86 -3.41
C ARG A 153 -1.48 2.92 -3.88
N HIS A 154 -1.13 2.95 -5.17
CA HIS A 154 -0.03 2.18 -5.73
C HIS A 154 1.29 2.55 -5.03
N VAL A 155 1.54 3.85 -4.83
CA VAL A 155 2.77 4.31 -4.16
C VAL A 155 2.87 3.74 -2.74
N GLY A 156 1.76 3.74 -1.97
CA GLY A 156 1.73 3.18 -0.62
C GLY A 156 2.03 1.67 -0.60
N VAL A 157 1.40 0.91 -1.49
CA VAL A 157 1.64 -0.55 -1.58
C VAL A 157 3.07 -0.85 -2.03
N LEU A 158 3.59 -0.15 -3.06
CA LEU A 158 4.97 -0.31 -3.53
C LEU A 158 5.99 -0.04 -2.41
N ALA A 159 5.73 0.97 -1.58
CA ALA A 159 6.57 1.24 -0.41
C ALA A 159 6.49 0.10 0.62
N ALA A 160 5.30 -0.43 0.88
CA ALA A 160 5.10 -1.51 1.85
C ALA A 160 5.81 -2.82 1.44
N ILE A 161 5.84 -3.13 0.12
CA ILE A 161 6.53 -4.30 -0.41
C ILE A 161 8.03 -4.05 -0.71
N GLY A 162 8.54 -2.84 -0.47
CA GLY A 162 9.96 -2.51 -0.64
C GLY A 162 10.40 -2.24 -2.08
N VAL A 163 9.48 -1.94 -3.01
CA VAL A 163 9.82 -1.60 -4.40
C VAL A 163 10.22 -0.14 -4.49
N SER A 164 11.49 0.12 -4.78
CA SER A 164 12.07 1.47 -4.86
C SER A 164 12.01 2.10 -6.25
N GLU A 165 11.88 1.29 -7.31
CA GLU A 165 11.85 1.73 -8.70
C GLU A 165 10.87 0.89 -9.51
N ILE A 166 10.16 1.54 -10.45
CA ILE A 166 9.20 0.87 -11.33
C ILE A 166 9.37 1.34 -12.78
N PRO A 167 9.23 0.44 -13.77
CA PRO A 167 9.20 0.80 -15.18
C PRO A 167 7.84 1.38 -15.55
N VAL A 168 7.86 2.56 -16.15
CA VAL A 168 6.67 3.27 -16.59
C VAL A 168 6.83 3.82 -18.00
N TYR A 169 5.73 4.04 -18.70
CA TYR A 169 5.77 4.79 -19.96
C TYR A 169 5.96 6.28 -19.69
N ARG A 170 6.87 6.90 -20.45
CA ARG A 170 7.09 8.34 -20.41
C ARG A 170 5.84 9.07 -20.89
N ARG A 171 5.55 10.22 -20.28
CA ARG A 171 4.50 11.11 -20.78
C ARG A 171 4.81 11.51 -22.23
N VAL A 172 3.81 11.42 -23.09
CA VAL A 172 3.90 11.94 -24.46
C VAL A 172 4.06 13.47 -24.41
N ARG A 173 4.84 13.99 -25.35
CA ARG A 173 4.97 15.42 -25.56
C ARG A 173 4.10 15.79 -26.77
N VAL A 174 3.13 16.64 -26.56
CA VAL A 174 2.21 17.11 -27.59
C VAL A 174 2.53 18.57 -27.89
N ALA A 175 2.73 18.91 -29.17
CA ALA A 175 2.77 20.29 -29.63
C ALA A 175 1.40 20.66 -30.16
N VAL A 176 0.79 21.69 -29.57
CA VAL A 176 -0.49 22.26 -30.04
C VAL A 176 -0.14 23.50 -30.86
N VAL A 177 -0.55 23.50 -32.12
CA VAL A 177 -0.30 24.62 -33.04
C VAL A 177 -1.63 25.16 -33.52
N SER A 178 -1.88 26.42 -33.22
CA SER A 178 -3.03 27.17 -33.75
C SER A 178 -2.59 27.91 -35.01
N THR A 179 -3.41 27.82 -36.04
CA THR A 179 -3.17 28.49 -37.35
C THR A 179 -4.36 29.36 -37.71
N GLY A 180 -4.11 30.47 -38.37
CA GLY A 180 -5.10 31.46 -38.80
C GLY A 180 -4.59 32.86 -38.60
N ASP A 181 -4.72 33.68 -39.61
CA ASP A 181 -4.29 35.11 -39.54
C ASP A 181 -5.14 35.89 -38.53
N GLU A 182 -6.36 35.40 -38.24
CA GLU A 182 -7.29 36.00 -37.27
C GLU A 182 -6.91 35.68 -35.82
N VAL A 183 -6.10 34.63 -35.60
CA VAL A 183 -5.85 34.10 -34.25
C VAL A 183 -4.79 34.92 -33.50
N MET A 184 -5.14 35.44 -32.35
CA MET A 184 -4.28 36.22 -31.47
C MET A 184 -3.94 35.43 -30.20
N SER A 185 -2.85 35.80 -29.51
CA SER A 185 -2.54 35.23 -28.21
C SER A 185 -3.73 35.40 -27.25
N PRO A 186 -3.98 34.39 -26.37
CA PRO A 186 -5.00 34.50 -25.31
C PRO A 186 -4.82 35.76 -24.45
N ASP A 187 -3.57 36.19 -24.25
CA ASP A 187 -3.19 37.36 -23.41
C ASP A 187 -3.27 38.69 -24.14
N ALA A 188 -3.71 38.73 -25.42
CA ALA A 188 -3.85 40.00 -26.15
C ALA A 188 -4.81 40.95 -25.41
N ALA A 189 -4.33 42.14 -25.03
CA ALA A 189 -5.14 43.13 -24.32
C ALA A 189 -6.33 43.59 -25.16
N ASP A 190 -6.08 43.91 -26.45
CA ASP A 190 -7.08 44.36 -27.38
C ASP A 190 -7.15 43.44 -28.63
N LEU A 191 -8.35 43.31 -29.18
CA LEU A 191 -8.56 42.62 -30.45
C LEU A 191 -8.91 43.63 -31.55
N ALA A 192 -8.08 43.67 -32.57
CA ALA A 192 -8.41 44.43 -33.78
C ALA A 192 -9.64 43.79 -34.47
N PRO A 193 -10.39 44.54 -35.27
CA PRO A 193 -11.49 44.03 -36.04
C PRO A 193 -11.07 42.80 -36.86
N GLY A 194 -11.86 41.73 -36.82
CA GLY A 194 -11.57 40.45 -37.51
C GLY A 194 -10.56 39.53 -36.78
N ARG A 195 -10.11 39.87 -35.56
CA ARG A 195 -9.25 39.01 -34.76
C ARG A 195 -10.04 38.29 -33.65
N ILE A 196 -9.57 37.10 -33.31
CA ILE A 196 -10.11 36.28 -32.19
C ILE A 196 -8.97 35.83 -31.29
N ARG A 197 -9.25 35.56 -30.01
CA ARG A 197 -8.28 34.93 -29.11
C ARG A 197 -8.19 33.41 -29.37
N ASP A 198 -6.99 32.90 -29.29
CA ASP A 198 -6.72 31.46 -29.34
C ASP A 198 -7.30 30.80 -28.10
N SER A 199 -8.39 30.03 -28.26
CA SER A 199 -9.03 29.24 -27.22
C SER A 199 -8.60 27.77 -27.23
N ASN A 200 -7.92 27.31 -28.28
CA ASN A 200 -7.56 25.91 -28.45
C ASN A 200 -6.19 25.55 -27.83
N ARG A 201 -5.22 26.48 -27.93
CA ARG A 201 -3.87 26.21 -27.41
C ARG A 201 -3.78 26.10 -25.89
N PRO A 202 -4.61 26.79 -25.06
CA PRO A 202 -4.62 26.63 -23.60
C PRO A 202 -5.26 25.34 -23.09
N LEU A 203 -6.03 24.60 -23.93
CA LEU A 203 -6.65 23.32 -23.58
C LEU A 203 -5.63 22.18 -23.58
#